data_9b0d9e88be13d6d43ef71bbb313b86c8
#
_entry.id   9b0d9e88be13d6d43ef71bbb313b86c8
#
_cell.length_a   1.000
_cell.length_b   1.000
_cell.length_c   1.000
_cell.angle_alpha   90.00
_cell.angle_beta   90.00
_cell.angle_gamma   90.00
#
_symmetry.space_group_name_H-M   'P 1'
#
loop_
_entity.id
_entity.type
_entity.pdbx_description
1 polymer ?
#
loop_
_entity_poly.entity_id
_entity_poly.type
_entity_poly.pdbx_seq_one_letter_code
_entity_poly.pdbx_strand_id
1 'polypeptide(L)'
;LTLNKLSVIFFMSESAISKYLEEVTGFMFNDLLRHMRISKALNLLVYTDLNIEEIAHLVGFVDGSHISKLCSKHLKMSPNKYREKYKDVYQIFSEKEQELVSEIISYIYENYMKELNIDEVTEKFNITDIKLNKILMSYSGKRFIEFLNALRIDKACEMLLTTDKSIIDISFELGFNTVKTFNNNFSKLKNMAPTDFRKTVKHNF
;
A
#
# COMPACT_ATOMS: atom_id res chain seq x y z
N LEU A 1 -6.30 -13.59 9.15
CA LEU A 1 -7.19 -13.36 8.03
C LEU A 1 -7.40 -14.66 7.28
N THR A 2 -8.66 -15.03 6.93
CA THR A 2 -9.04 -16.23 6.16
C THR A 2 -10.06 -15.85 5.09
N LEU A 3 -10.21 -16.67 4.04
CA LEU A 3 -11.26 -16.47 3.03
C LEU A 3 -12.65 -16.45 3.68
N ASN A 4 -12.90 -17.33 4.64
CA ASN A 4 -14.17 -17.37 5.36
C ASN A 4 -14.47 -16.04 6.08
N LYS A 5 -13.49 -15.42 6.76
CA LYS A 5 -13.67 -14.08 7.35
C LYS A 5 -13.98 -13.02 6.30
N LEU A 6 -13.31 -13.08 5.14
CA LEU A 6 -13.59 -12.15 4.04
C LEU A 6 -14.99 -12.40 3.45
N SER A 7 -15.42 -13.66 3.31
CA SER A 7 -16.75 -14.01 2.79
C SER A 7 -17.86 -13.41 3.65
N VAL A 8 -17.70 -13.45 4.96
CA VAL A 8 -18.63 -12.83 5.90
C VAL A 8 -18.62 -11.31 5.81
N ILE A 9 -17.42 -10.69 5.76
CA ILE A 9 -17.27 -9.22 5.71
C ILE A 9 -17.84 -8.64 4.42
N PHE A 10 -17.57 -9.30 3.29
CA PHE A 10 -17.96 -8.80 1.96
C PHE A 10 -19.27 -9.39 1.44
N PHE A 11 -19.91 -10.27 2.21
CA PHE A 11 -21.14 -10.97 1.79
C PHE A 11 -20.99 -11.71 0.45
N MET A 12 -19.80 -12.30 0.23
CA MET A 12 -19.45 -13.02 -0.99
C MET A 12 -19.06 -14.46 -0.67
N SER A 13 -19.22 -15.38 -1.64
CA SER A 13 -18.68 -16.72 -1.48
C SER A 13 -17.15 -16.72 -1.49
N GLU A 14 -16.53 -17.68 -0.80
CA GLU A 14 -15.06 -17.82 -0.78
C GLU A 14 -14.46 -18.00 -2.19
N SER A 15 -15.18 -18.72 -3.06
CA SER A 15 -14.81 -18.91 -4.46
C SER A 15 -14.85 -17.61 -5.27
N ALA A 16 -15.86 -16.77 -5.06
CA ALA A 16 -15.98 -15.48 -5.73
C ALA A 16 -14.83 -14.55 -5.29
N ILE A 17 -14.51 -14.51 -3.99
CA ILE A 17 -13.39 -13.71 -3.48
C ILE A 17 -12.07 -14.22 -4.05
N SER A 18 -11.83 -15.54 -4.06
CA SER A 18 -10.61 -16.12 -4.61
C SER A 18 -10.43 -15.76 -6.08
N LYS A 19 -11.48 -15.92 -6.88
CA LYS A 19 -11.47 -15.60 -8.30
C LYS A 19 -11.20 -14.11 -8.52
N TYR A 20 -11.88 -13.24 -7.79
CA TYR A 20 -11.68 -11.80 -7.87
C TYR A 20 -10.23 -11.39 -7.54
N LEU A 21 -9.67 -11.94 -6.45
CA LEU A 21 -8.29 -11.64 -6.06
C LEU A 21 -7.29 -12.11 -7.12
N GLU A 22 -7.49 -13.30 -7.70
CA GLU A 22 -6.64 -13.83 -8.76
C GLU A 22 -6.72 -12.97 -10.02
N GLU A 23 -7.91 -12.54 -10.44
CA GLU A 23 -8.12 -11.67 -11.59
C GLU A 23 -7.47 -10.28 -11.42
N VAL A 24 -7.57 -9.70 -10.22
CA VAL A 24 -7.07 -8.34 -9.95
C VAL A 24 -5.57 -8.32 -9.64
N THR A 25 -5.07 -9.33 -8.94
CA THR A 25 -3.69 -9.33 -8.42
C THR A 25 -2.76 -10.31 -9.11
N GLY A 26 -3.31 -11.28 -9.84
CA GLY A 26 -2.56 -12.41 -10.39
C GLY A 26 -2.16 -13.45 -9.34
N PHE A 27 -2.62 -13.33 -8.10
CA PHE A 27 -2.27 -14.21 -7.00
C PHE A 27 -3.51 -14.87 -6.39
N MET A 28 -3.40 -16.16 -6.07
CA MET A 28 -4.37 -16.80 -5.17
C MET A 28 -4.31 -16.18 -3.78
N PHE A 29 -5.43 -16.21 -3.05
CA PHE A 29 -5.56 -15.58 -1.72
C PHE A 29 -4.40 -15.91 -0.76
N ASN A 30 -4.02 -17.17 -0.65
CA ASN A 30 -2.96 -17.58 0.27
C ASN A 30 -1.59 -17.04 -0.12
N ASP A 31 -1.31 -16.93 -1.42
CA ASP A 31 -0.06 -16.37 -1.91
C ASP A 31 -0.02 -14.85 -1.72
N LEU A 32 -1.12 -14.18 -2.02
CA LEU A 32 -1.26 -12.75 -1.75
C LEU A 32 -1.08 -12.45 -0.25
N LEU A 33 -1.76 -13.19 0.62
CA LEU A 33 -1.64 -13.04 2.07
C LEU A 33 -0.20 -13.28 2.54
N ARG A 34 0.46 -14.29 1.99
CA ARG A 34 1.87 -14.58 2.27
C ARG A 34 2.77 -13.43 1.85
N HIS A 35 2.59 -12.89 0.64
CA HIS A 35 3.35 -11.73 0.16
C HIS A 35 3.17 -10.51 1.06
N MET A 36 1.94 -10.21 1.46
CA MET A 36 1.66 -9.10 2.38
C MET A 36 2.32 -9.27 3.75
N ARG A 37 2.24 -10.49 4.31
CA ARG A 37 2.89 -10.83 5.59
C ARG A 37 4.41 -10.69 5.52
N ILE A 38 5.03 -11.16 4.42
CA ILE A 38 6.49 -11.04 4.24
C ILE A 38 6.89 -9.58 4.10
N SER A 39 6.20 -8.81 3.28
CA SER A 39 6.49 -7.37 3.12
C SER A 39 6.43 -6.65 4.47
N LYS A 40 5.40 -6.93 5.27
CA LYS A 40 5.29 -6.36 6.62
C LYS A 40 6.39 -6.86 7.56
N ALA A 41 6.78 -8.13 7.48
CA ALA A 41 7.88 -8.69 8.28
C ALA A 41 9.22 -8.03 7.94
N LEU A 42 9.51 -7.82 6.66
CA LEU A 42 10.73 -7.13 6.21
C LEU A 42 10.78 -5.68 6.73
N ASN A 43 9.64 -4.99 6.70
CA ASN A 43 9.55 -3.66 7.29
C ASN A 43 9.84 -3.69 8.80
N LEU A 44 9.18 -4.58 9.56
CA LEU A 44 9.42 -4.71 11.00
C LEU A 44 10.86 -5.11 11.34
N LEU A 45 11.51 -5.94 10.53
CA LEU A 45 12.94 -6.28 10.69
C LEU A 45 13.85 -5.07 10.64
N VAL A 46 13.50 -4.08 9.85
CA VAL A 46 14.32 -2.90 9.62
C VAL A 46 13.97 -1.76 10.57
N TYR A 47 12.68 -1.59 10.87
CA TYR A 47 12.17 -0.45 11.65
C TYR A 47 12.07 -0.71 13.15
N THR A 48 12.27 -1.96 13.61
CA THR A 48 12.13 -2.32 15.03
C THR A 48 13.25 -3.23 15.47
N ASP A 49 13.50 -3.25 16.79
CA ASP A 49 14.43 -4.20 17.41
C ASP A 49 13.78 -5.53 17.78
N LEU A 50 12.52 -5.75 17.36
CA LEU A 50 11.81 -7.01 17.59
C LEU A 50 12.60 -8.20 17.03
N ASN A 51 12.62 -9.29 17.77
CA ASN A 51 13.21 -10.53 17.28
C ASN A 51 12.31 -11.22 16.24
N ILE A 52 12.87 -12.21 15.55
CA ILE A 52 12.17 -12.85 14.41
C ILE A 52 10.90 -13.59 14.83
N GLU A 53 10.85 -14.13 16.06
CA GLU A 53 9.67 -14.80 16.60
C GLU A 53 8.53 -13.80 16.89
N GLU A 54 8.86 -12.68 17.52
CA GLU A 54 7.91 -11.59 17.75
C GLU A 54 7.33 -11.05 16.45
N ILE A 55 8.21 -10.83 15.45
CA ILE A 55 7.77 -10.40 14.12
C ILE A 55 6.86 -11.44 13.48
N ALA A 56 7.22 -12.73 13.55
CA ALA A 56 6.41 -13.80 12.99
C ALA A 56 4.98 -13.79 13.56
N HIS A 57 4.85 -13.70 14.86
CA HIS A 57 3.55 -13.64 15.53
C HIS A 57 2.76 -12.39 15.13
N LEU A 58 3.40 -11.21 15.06
CA LEU A 58 2.75 -9.95 14.68
C LEU A 58 2.22 -9.97 13.25
N VAL A 59 2.92 -10.63 12.32
CA VAL A 59 2.48 -10.70 10.92
C VAL A 59 1.62 -11.94 10.62
N GLY A 60 1.41 -12.79 11.61
CA GLY A 60 0.52 -13.95 11.54
C GLY A 60 1.15 -15.21 10.95
N PHE A 61 2.47 -15.39 11.09
CA PHE A 61 3.14 -16.68 10.93
C PHE A 61 3.16 -17.46 12.26
N VAL A 62 3.32 -18.77 12.16
CA VAL A 62 3.37 -19.65 13.34
C VAL A 62 4.67 -19.43 14.12
N ASP A 63 5.78 -19.28 13.40
CA ASP A 63 7.12 -19.13 13.96
C ASP A 63 8.05 -18.36 13.00
N GLY A 64 9.22 -17.97 13.50
CA GLY A 64 10.23 -17.23 12.74
C GLY A 64 10.94 -18.04 11.66
N SER A 65 10.83 -19.40 11.70
CA SER A 65 11.45 -20.26 10.70
C SER A 65 10.83 -20.04 9.31
N HIS A 66 9.54 -19.74 9.26
CA HIS A 66 8.84 -19.38 8.02
C HIS A 66 9.41 -18.12 7.38
N ILE A 67 9.62 -17.06 8.17
CA ILE A 67 10.22 -15.82 7.67
C ILE A 67 11.65 -16.09 7.20
N SER A 68 12.44 -16.86 7.95
CA SER A 68 13.82 -17.21 7.62
C SER A 68 13.92 -17.96 6.29
N LYS A 69 13.05 -18.97 6.07
CA LYS A 69 12.98 -19.70 4.80
C LYS A 69 12.63 -18.80 3.63
N LEU A 70 11.67 -17.90 3.82
CA LEU A 70 11.22 -17.00 2.77
C LEU A 70 12.26 -15.93 2.43
N CYS A 71 12.96 -15.36 3.44
CA CYS A 71 14.09 -14.48 3.24
C CYS A 71 15.22 -15.18 2.46
N SER A 72 15.58 -16.38 2.85
CA SER A 72 16.61 -17.16 2.16
C SER A 72 16.22 -17.49 0.71
N LYS A 73 14.96 -17.86 0.48
CA LYS A 73 14.46 -18.23 -0.84
C LYS A 73 14.39 -17.02 -1.80
N HIS A 74 13.81 -15.91 -1.36
CA HIS A 74 13.50 -14.77 -2.23
C HIS A 74 14.57 -13.69 -2.22
N LEU A 75 15.24 -13.45 -1.09
CA LEU A 75 16.24 -12.38 -0.93
C LEU A 75 17.67 -12.91 -0.94
N LYS A 76 17.86 -14.25 -0.93
CA LYS A 76 19.16 -14.92 -0.86
C LYS A 76 20.00 -14.49 0.36
N MET A 77 19.33 -14.09 1.44
CA MET A 77 19.97 -13.70 2.70
C MET A 77 19.11 -14.05 3.91
N SER A 78 19.74 -14.12 5.10
CA SER A 78 19.00 -14.33 6.34
C SER A 78 18.31 -13.05 6.82
N PRO A 79 17.26 -13.15 7.69
CA PRO A 79 16.61 -11.97 8.27
C PRO A 79 17.59 -11.03 9.00
N ASN A 80 18.56 -11.57 9.74
CA ASN A 80 19.54 -10.75 10.44
C ASN A 80 20.46 -10.01 9.45
N LYS A 81 20.92 -10.69 8.39
CA LYS A 81 21.67 -10.02 7.31
C LYS A 81 20.85 -8.95 6.62
N TYR A 82 19.53 -9.19 6.44
CA TYR A 82 18.63 -8.19 5.88
C TYR A 82 18.54 -6.98 6.82
N ARG A 83 18.33 -7.20 8.11
CA ARG A 83 18.33 -6.15 9.13
C ARG A 83 19.63 -5.35 9.12
N GLU A 84 20.78 -5.99 9.21
CA GLU A 84 22.09 -5.33 9.18
C GLU A 84 22.30 -4.50 7.92
N LYS A 85 22.01 -5.09 6.76
CA LYS A 85 22.20 -4.42 5.47
C LYS A 85 21.35 -3.16 5.30
N TYR A 86 20.16 -3.16 5.86
CA TYR A 86 19.19 -2.08 5.68
C TYR A 86 19.02 -1.22 6.94
N LYS A 87 19.58 -1.62 8.10
CA LYS A 87 19.53 -0.84 9.34
C LYS A 87 20.15 0.55 9.15
N ASP A 88 21.28 0.65 8.49
CA ASP A 88 21.95 1.93 8.24
C ASP A 88 21.21 2.81 7.23
N VAL A 89 20.46 2.21 6.33
CA VAL A 89 19.60 2.96 5.40
C VAL A 89 18.44 3.61 6.15
N TYR A 90 18.04 3.05 7.31
CA TYR A 90 16.90 3.47 8.10
C TYR A 90 17.26 4.12 9.45
N GLN A 91 18.48 3.95 9.98
CA GLN A 91 19.04 4.78 11.06
C GLN A 91 19.23 6.26 10.65
N ILE A 92 18.89 6.58 9.41
CA ILE A 92 18.81 7.96 8.93
C ILE A 92 17.74 8.78 9.68
N PHE A 93 16.81 8.14 10.38
CA PHE A 93 15.77 8.82 11.11
C PHE A 93 15.97 8.61 12.63
N SER A 94 16.44 9.66 13.32
CA SER A 94 16.34 9.76 14.78
C SER A 94 14.88 9.61 15.23
N GLU A 95 14.62 9.37 16.52
CA GLU A 95 13.24 9.31 17.04
C GLU A 95 12.38 10.50 16.59
N LYS A 96 12.94 11.72 16.61
CA LYS A 96 12.33 12.93 16.06
C LYS A 96 11.98 12.83 14.56
N GLU A 97 12.80 12.13 13.81
CA GLU A 97 12.57 11.97 12.37
C GLU A 97 11.52 10.89 12.07
N GLN A 98 11.38 9.87 12.94
CA GLN A 98 10.30 8.88 12.85
C GLN A 98 8.94 9.53 13.14
N GLU A 99 8.89 10.42 14.12
CA GLU A 99 7.71 11.22 14.44
C GLU A 99 7.34 12.11 13.25
N LEU A 100 8.30 12.83 12.68
CA LEU A 100 8.11 13.63 11.47
C LEU A 100 7.61 12.79 10.28
N VAL A 101 8.15 11.59 10.05
CA VAL A 101 7.68 10.69 9.00
C VAL A 101 6.22 10.31 9.23
N SER A 102 5.85 9.94 10.47
CA SER A 102 4.48 9.60 10.84
C SER A 102 3.52 10.77 10.61
N GLU A 103 3.91 11.97 11.01
CA GLU A 103 3.12 13.19 10.81
C GLU A 103 2.92 13.52 9.32
N ILE A 104 3.96 13.43 8.51
CA ILE A 104 3.89 13.65 7.05
C ILE A 104 2.93 12.64 6.40
N ILE A 105 3.08 11.37 6.73
CA ILE A 105 2.22 10.33 6.17
C ILE A 105 0.76 10.54 6.58
N SER A 106 0.50 10.79 7.86
CA SER A 106 -0.85 11.09 8.35
C SER A 106 -1.45 12.32 7.65
N TYR A 107 -0.67 13.39 7.51
CA TYR A 107 -1.13 14.59 6.82
C TYR A 107 -1.52 14.33 5.36
N ILE A 108 -0.72 13.54 4.63
CA ILE A 108 -1.05 13.18 3.24
C ILE A 108 -2.33 12.33 3.20
N TYR A 109 -2.49 11.35 4.11
CA TYR A 109 -3.70 10.54 4.21
C TYR A 109 -4.97 11.34 4.55
N GLU A 110 -4.85 12.41 5.34
CA GLU A 110 -5.98 13.27 5.70
C GLU A 110 -6.36 14.26 4.59
N ASN A 111 -5.40 14.58 3.69
CA ASN A 111 -5.57 15.65 2.71
C ASN A 111 -5.49 15.19 1.24
N TYR A 112 -5.30 13.89 0.95
CA TYR A 112 -5.11 13.41 -0.43
C TYR A 112 -6.26 13.71 -1.39
N MET A 113 -7.47 13.93 -0.88
CA MET A 113 -8.64 14.30 -1.69
C MET A 113 -8.69 15.78 -2.07
N LYS A 114 -7.88 16.62 -1.41
CA LYS A 114 -7.79 18.05 -1.70
C LYS A 114 -6.76 18.31 -2.80
N GLU A 115 -6.68 19.55 -3.25
CA GLU A 115 -5.61 20.00 -4.14
C GLU A 115 -4.28 20.07 -3.33
N LEU A 116 -3.67 18.93 -3.11
CA LEU A 116 -2.43 18.80 -2.37
C LEU A 116 -1.24 18.79 -3.34
N ASN A 117 -0.31 19.70 -3.16
CA ASN A 117 0.93 19.77 -3.94
C ASN A 117 2.16 19.59 -3.04
N ILE A 118 3.32 19.42 -3.68
CA ILE A 118 4.56 19.12 -2.95
C ILE A 118 5.01 20.31 -2.10
N ASP A 119 4.81 21.54 -2.61
CA ASP A 119 5.24 22.77 -1.94
C ASP A 119 4.49 22.95 -0.62
N GLU A 120 3.17 22.71 -0.63
CA GLU A 120 2.33 22.79 0.57
C GLU A 120 2.82 21.84 1.68
N VAL A 121 3.19 20.60 1.32
CA VAL A 121 3.69 19.63 2.29
C VAL A 121 5.07 20.03 2.80
N THR A 122 5.95 20.47 1.90
CA THR A 122 7.33 20.84 2.28
C THR A 122 7.36 22.11 3.12
N GLU A 123 6.54 23.10 2.83
CA GLU A 123 6.38 24.29 3.67
C GLU A 123 5.82 23.96 5.05
N LYS A 124 4.73 23.16 5.10
CA LYS A 124 4.11 22.77 6.38
C LYS A 124 5.08 22.09 7.34
N PHE A 125 5.93 21.20 6.84
CA PHE A 125 6.86 20.42 7.65
C PHE A 125 8.27 21.01 7.69
N ASN A 126 8.48 22.16 7.04
CA ASN A 126 9.79 22.82 6.94
C ASN A 126 10.90 21.85 6.45
N ILE A 127 10.63 21.15 5.37
CA ILE A 127 11.55 20.20 4.75
C ILE A 127 11.69 20.50 3.26
N THR A 128 12.75 19.96 2.63
CA THR A 128 12.94 20.08 1.18
C THR A 128 12.19 18.98 0.43
N ASP A 129 11.89 19.21 -0.85
CA ASP A 129 11.34 18.21 -1.79
C ASP A 129 12.17 16.93 -1.82
N ILE A 130 13.50 17.08 -1.77
CA ILE A 130 14.42 15.94 -1.74
C ILE A 130 14.20 15.10 -0.49
N LYS A 131 14.06 15.76 0.69
CA LYS A 131 13.79 15.06 1.96
C LYS A 131 12.43 14.39 1.95
N LEU A 132 11.38 15.06 1.49
CA LEU A 132 10.05 14.50 1.37
C LEU A 132 10.03 13.26 0.46
N ASN A 133 10.61 13.38 -0.73
CA ASN A 133 10.68 12.25 -1.66
C ASN A 133 11.53 11.09 -1.11
N LYS A 134 12.60 11.36 -0.37
CA LYS A 134 13.40 10.32 0.31
C LYS A 134 12.59 9.58 1.37
N ILE A 135 11.81 10.30 2.18
CA ILE A 135 10.88 9.73 3.17
C ILE A 135 9.86 8.82 2.47
N LEU A 136 9.17 9.33 1.46
CA LEU A 136 8.13 8.58 0.76
C LEU A 136 8.68 7.38 -0.02
N MET A 137 9.86 7.49 -0.62
CA MET A 137 10.55 6.37 -1.26
C MET A 137 10.88 5.27 -0.25
N SER A 138 11.36 5.63 0.96
CA SER A 138 11.62 4.67 2.03
C SER A 138 10.34 4.01 2.54
N TYR A 139 9.26 4.79 2.68
CA TYR A 139 7.99 4.32 3.21
C TYR A 139 7.19 3.44 2.23
N SER A 140 7.13 3.83 0.95
CA SER A 140 6.20 3.25 -0.04
C SER A 140 6.85 2.82 -1.36
N GLY A 141 8.13 3.09 -1.55
CA GLY A 141 8.80 2.90 -2.85
C GLY A 141 8.35 3.88 -3.92
N LYS A 142 7.67 4.98 -3.55
CA LYS A 142 7.11 5.97 -4.49
C LYS A 142 7.53 7.37 -4.12
N ARG A 143 7.66 8.24 -5.11
CA ARG A 143 7.79 9.69 -4.90
C ARG A 143 6.43 10.31 -4.60
N PHE A 144 6.41 11.56 -4.15
CA PHE A 144 5.21 12.26 -3.69
C PHE A 144 4.02 12.14 -4.64
N ILE A 145 4.18 12.50 -5.90
CA ILE A 145 3.09 12.46 -6.91
C ILE A 145 2.58 11.03 -7.16
N GLU A 146 3.50 10.07 -7.19
CA GLU A 146 3.14 8.65 -7.39
C GLU A 146 2.42 8.08 -6.17
N PHE A 147 2.85 8.46 -4.96
CA PHE A 147 2.23 8.07 -3.71
C PHE A 147 0.82 8.67 -3.58
N LEU A 148 0.68 9.96 -3.80
CA LEU A 148 -0.60 10.68 -3.78
C LEU A 148 -1.59 10.08 -4.79
N ASN A 149 -1.14 9.86 -6.03
CA ASN A 149 -1.99 9.26 -7.05
C ASN A 149 -2.38 7.82 -6.71
N ALA A 150 -1.50 7.02 -6.10
CA ALA A 150 -1.83 5.67 -5.67
C ALA A 150 -2.95 5.69 -4.62
N LEU A 151 -2.87 6.55 -3.60
CA LEU A 151 -3.93 6.71 -2.59
C LEU A 151 -5.27 7.09 -3.22
N ARG A 152 -5.25 8.07 -4.13
CA ARG A 152 -6.44 8.52 -4.85
C ARG A 152 -7.07 7.40 -5.67
N ILE A 153 -6.26 6.62 -6.39
CA ILE A 153 -6.76 5.50 -7.20
C ILE A 153 -7.29 4.35 -6.33
N ASP A 154 -6.68 4.06 -5.19
CA ASP A 154 -7.20 3.05 -4.27
C ASP A 154 -8.57 3.47 -3.71
N LYS A 155 -8.75 4.76 -3.37
CA LYS A 155 -10.06 5.29 -2.99
C LYS A 155 -11.06 5.32 -4.15
N ALA A 156 -10.59 5.57 -5.37
CA ALA A 156 -11.42 5.48 -6.57
C ALA A 156 -11.99 4.08 -6.76
N CYS A 157 -11.19 3.04 -6.54
CA CYS A 157 -11.68 1.66 -6.60
C CYS A 157 -12.83 1.43 -5.60
N GLU A 158 -12.68 1.89 -4.36
CA GLU A 158 -13.75 1.81 -3.36
C GLU A 158 -15.02 2.54 -3.82
N MET A 159 -14.89 3.79 -4.29
CA MET A 159 -16.03 4.58 -4.75
C MET A 159 -16.71 4.00 -5.99
N LEU A 160 -15.94 3.45 -6.92
CA LEU A 160 -16.47 2.76 -8.11
C LEU A 160 -17.32 1.54 -7.75
N LEU A 161 -17.00 0.88 -6.62
CA LEU A 161 -17.72 -0.29 -6.10
C LEU A 161 -18.97 0.09 -5.30
N THR A 162 -18.83 1.12 -4.47
CA THR A 162 -19.82 1.44 -3.42
C THR A 162 -20.79 2.54 -3.82
N THR A 163 -20.57 3.23 -4.95
CA THR A 163 -21.40 4.35 -5.38
C THR A 163 -21.76 4.28 -6.87
N ASP A 164 -22.82 4.99 -7.25
CA ASP A 164 -23.22 5.19 -8.65
C ASP A 164 -22.68 6.52 -9.24
N LYS A 165 -21.77 7.21 -8.53
CA LYS A 165 -21.18 8.46 -9.00
C LYS A 165 -20.52 8.26 -10.37
N SER A 166 -20.59 9.28 -11.23
CA SER A 166 -19.92 9.23 -12.52
C SER A 166 -18.39 9.17 -12.36
N ILE A 167 -17.70 8.67 -13.38
CA ILE A 167 -16.22 8.67 -13.42
C ILE A 167 -15.68 10.09 -13.28
N ILE A 168 -16.40 11.06 -13.85
CA ILE A 168 -16.05 12.48 -13.81
C ILE A 168 -16.11 12.98 -12.36
N ASP A 169 -17.23 12.74 -11.68
CA ASP A 169 -17.41 13.17 -10.29
C ASP A 169 -16.38 12.55 -9.35
N ILE A 170 -16.14 11.23 -9.49
CA ILE A 170 -15.13 10.54 -8.70
C ILE A 170 -13.74 11.15 -8.93
N SER A 171 -13.38 11.46 -10.19
CA SER A 171 -12.07 12.02 -10.49
C SER A 171 -11.83 13.38 -9.80
N PHE A 172 -12.81 14.25 -9.83
CA PHE A 172 -12.70 15.59 -9.20
C PHE A 172 -12.80 15.51 -7.67
N GLU A 173 -13.68 14.66 -7.13
CA GLU A 173 -13.81 14.47 -5.68
C GLU A 173 -12.51 13.94 -5.06
N LEU A 174 -11.74 13.16 -5.83
CA LEU A 174 -10.43 12.65 -5.42
C LEU A 174 -9.27 13.61 -5.69
N GLY A 175 -9.54 14.84 -6.10
CA GLY A 175 -8.55 15.88 -6.28
C GLY A 175 -7.72 15.77 -7.57
N PHE A 176 -8.21 15.09 -8.60
CA PHE A 176 -7.57 15.14 -9.91
C PHE A 176 -8.01 16.39 -10.68
N ASN A 177 -7.06 17.11 -11.26
CA ASN A 177 -7.35 18.34 -12.03
C ASN A 177 -8.03 18.04 -13.37
N THR A 178 -7.90 16.83 -13.91
CA THR A 178 -8.57 16.41 -15.15
C THR A 178 -8.93 14.94 -15.11
N VAL A 179 -10.04 14.60 -15.76
CA VAL A 179 -10.47 13.20 -15.96
C VAL A 179 -9.43 12.41 -16.76
N LYS A 180 -8.71 13.05 -17.67
CA LYS A 180 -7.65 12.42 -18.45
C LYS A 180 -6.51 11.93 -17.55
N THR A 181 -6.06 12.77 -16.62
CA THR A 181 -5.02 12.43 -15.65
C THR A 181 -5.48 11.29 -14.75
N PHE A 182 -6.73 11.33 -14.28
CA PHE A 182 -7.34 10.25 -13.51
C PHE A 182 -7.32 8.93 -14.28
N ASN A 183 -7.87 8.89 -15.50
CA ASN A 183 -7.95 7.68 -16.32
C ASN A 183 -6.57 7.08 -16.61
N ASN A 184 -5.57 7.92 -16.90
CA ASN A 184 -4.21 7.47 -17.15
C ASN A 184 -3.58 6.81 -15.92
N ASN A 185 -3.73 7.44 -14.73
CA ASN A 185 -3.22 6.88 -13.48
C ASN A 185 -3.97 5.61 -13.08
N PHE A 186 -5.29 5.58 -13.26
CA PHE A 186 -6.10 4.41 -12.98
C PHE A 186 -5.66 3.23 -13.85
N SER A 187 -5.59 3.42 -15.17
CA SER A 187 -5.18 2.37 -16.11
C SER A 187 -3.76 1.90 -15.86
N LYS A 188 -2.83 2.81 -15.52
CA LYS A 188 -1.45 2.46 -15.15
C LYS A 188 -1.38 1.59 -13.89
N LEU A 189 -2.20 1.87 -12.87
CA LEU A 189 -2.15 1.20 -11.57
C LEU A 189 -3.01 -0.06 -11.50
N LYS A 190 -4.10 -0.13 -12.27
CA LYS A 190 -5.08 -1.23 -12.23
C LYS A 190 -5.12 -2.07 -13.52
N ASN A 191 -4.31 -1.75 -14.53
CA ASN A 191 -4.24 -2.41 -15.83
C ASN A 191 -5.57 -2.47 -16.60
N MET A 192 -6.52 -1.60 -16.27
CA MET A 192 -7.82 -1.49 -16.94
C MET A 192 -8.43 -0.09 -16.77
N ALA A 193 -9.41 0.26 -17.61
CA ALA A 193 -10.11 1.53 -17.48
C ALA A 193 -11.05 1.55 -16.26
N PRO A 194 -11.33 2.72 -15.65
CA PRO A 194 -12.28 2.83 -14.53
C PRO A 194 -13.67 2.31 -14.85
N THR A 195 -14.14 2.51 -16.08
CA THR A 195 -15.44 2.01 -16.57
C THR A 195 -15.49 0.49 -16.59
N ASP A 196 -14.40 -0.14 -17.01
CA ASP A 196 -14.32 -1.60 -17.11
C ASP A 196 -14.18 -2.20 -15.71
N PHE A 197 -13.39 -1.58 -14.84
CA PHE A 197 -13.31 -1.95 -13.43
C PHE A 197 -14.70 -1.97 -12.77
N ARG A 198 -15.50 -0.91 -12.96
CA ARG A 198 -16.88 -0.86 -12.43
C ARG A 198 -17.74 -1.97 -12.99
N LYS A 199 -17.69 -2.24 -14.30
CA LYS A 199 -18.49 -3.30 -14.94
C LYS A 199 -18.10 -4.67 -14.44
N THR A 200 -16.81 -4.98 -14.39
CA THR A 200 -16.29 -6.28 -13.95
C THR A 200 -16.79 -6.63 -12.55
N VAL A 201 -16.92 -5.63 -11.69
CA VAL A 201 -17.39 -5.86 -10.32
C VAL A 201 -18.90 -5.91 -10.23
N LYS A 202 -19.64 -5.00 -10.91
CA LYS A 202 -21.12 -5.01 -10.90
C LYS A 202 -21.74 -6.25 -11.59
N HIS A 203 -21.01 -6.95 -12.46
CA HIS A 203 -21.49 -8.20 -13.11
C HIS A 203 -21.18 -9.46 -12.27
N ASN A 204 -20.40 -9.33 -11.21
CA ASN A 204 -20.06 -10.43 -10.31
C ASN A 204 -20.86 -10.39 -8.99
N PHE A 205 -21.80 -9.46 -8.88
CA PHE A 205 -22.85 -9.34 -7.85
C PHE A 205 -24.23 -9.46 -8.48
#